data_c6723db29087cf06e901a1ba58e3910d
#
_entry.id   c6723db29087cf06e901a1ba58e3910d
#
_cell.length_a   1.000
_cell.length_b   1.000
_cell.length_c   1.000
_cell.angle_alpha   90.00
_cell.angle_beta   90.00
_cell.angle_gamma   90.00
#
_symmetry.space_group_name_H-M   'P 1'
#
loop_
_entity.id
_entity.type
_entity.pdbx_description
1 polymer ?
#
loop_
_entity_poly.entity_id
_entity_poly.type
_entity_poly.pdbx_seq_one_letter_code
_entity_poly.pdbx_strand_id
1 'polypeptide(L)'
;MMEKASSGDEIWIAKGVYKPTRLIKASKKNSRAFVLKDGVSLYGGFAGNESSIAQREKGWQAYSFTNETVLSGDDDVEDVWTRTFMNATDYLYGWEVENNMIPGTENNSNHILYSSSTLEHPTTINGITLKGGNACVWNVKAAGGAVYASGNVRIESCKVMENSAYFTAESAAPHTLGGAVYLNGSDGAAITDCLFARNYSHSSYGAGVGGAVYAKGTNIERCTFEECVALDNGGAVYNDGGTLKDCTFTNCYAAAGGAVYNDGNIDNCKAYGCKALKGGAIYNLGTVRNTIVANCKADTRQYGDDNGGKGGGIYNQSGWVDNVAAFNNLSYQGGGIFVENGKLTNVTALNNEAIDTAHEPNVAFGETASEAGNTENSIFSKDTEMSNFNNPTTFTGMASNDDQLNIIMQADWNVANGAPLAGQGYSDNTASGIRHRPTIATDNSQAWNLNGQKAGRSHRGIAIRGGKKNNNDEIATHKHISRCSKLIAIKLCAM
;
A
#
# COMPACT_ATOMS: atom_id res chain seq x y z
N MET A 1 -8.45 30.03 -5.77
CA MET A 1 -9.47 29.60 -4.78
C MET A 1 -8.82 29.33 -3.43
N MET A 2 -7.88 28.43 -3.34
CA MET A 2 -7.15 28.15 -2.08
C MET A 2 -6.70 29.41 -1.35
N GLU A 3 -6.28 30.46 -2.06
CA GLU A 3 -5.83 31.72 -1.45
C GLU A 3 -6.94 32.49 -0.74
N LYS A 4 -8.19 32.36 -1.23
CA LYS A 4 -9.36 33.05 -0.66
C LYS A 4 -10.06 32.28 0.44
N ALA A 5 -9.82 30.97 0.57
CA ALA A 5 -10.41 30.12 1.58
C ALA A 5 -9.81 30.39 2.95
N SER A 6 -10.58 30.18 3.99
CA SER A 6 -10.21 30.29 5.41
C SER A 6 -10.35 28.95 6.10
N SER A 7 -9.68 28.76 7.24
CA SER A 7 -9.84 27.56 8.05
C SER A 7 -11.31 27.25 8.33
N GLY A 8 -11.73 26.03 8.10
CA GLY A 8 -13.12 25.57 8.17
C GLY A 8 -13.86 25.60 6.83
N ASP A 9 -13.29 26.19 5.78
CA ASP A 9 -13.92 26.18 4.46
C ASP A 9 -13.69 24.84 3.73
N GLU A 10 -14.67 24.47 2.88
CA GLU A 10 -14.62 23.33 1.98
C GLU A 10 -14.54 23.78 0.54
N ILE A 11 -13.65 23.24 -0.24
CA ILE A 11 -13.56 23.46 -1.68
C ILE A 11 -14.08 22.21 -2.39
N TRP A 12 -15.22 22.33 -3.03
CA TRP A 12 -15.83 21.27 -3.83
C TRP A 12 -15.37 21.38 -5.27
N ILE A 13 -14.85 20.30 -5.81
CA ILE A 13 -14.23 20.28 -7.11
C ILE A 13 -15.06 19.36 -8.03
N ALA A 14 -15.63 19.91 -9.06
CA ALA A 14 -16.41 19.16 -10.04
C ALA A 14 -15.50 18.18 -10.83
N LYS A 15 -16.15 17.26 -11.56
CA LYS A 15 -15.45 16.37 -12.49
C LYS A 15 -14.58 17.14 -13.47
N GLY A 16 -13.42 16.60 -13.78
CA GLY A 16 -12.47 17.22 -14.72
C GLY A 16 -11.03 16.97 -14.32
N VAL A 17 -10.10 17.40 -15.17
CA VAL A 17 -8.67 17.35 -14.93
C VAL A 17 -8.15 18.75 -14.62
N TYR A 18 -7.46 18.91 -13.52
CA TYR A 18 -6.94 20.18 -13.03
C TYR A 18 -5.44 20.08 -12.80
N LYS A 19 -4.68 21.02 -13.34
CA LYS A 19 -3.22 21.07 -13.22
C LYS A 19 -2.77 22.26 -12.37
N PRO A 20 -1.77 22.11 -11.48
CA PRO A 20 -1.28 23.22 -10.69
C PRO A 20 -0.49 24.19 -11.57
N THR A 21 -0.71 25.48 -11.37
CA THR A 21 -0.02 26.55 -12.10
C THR A 21 0.88 27.39 -11.21
N ARG A 22 0.67 27.36 -9.89
CA ARG A 22 1.45 28.16 -8.93
C ARG A 22 2.80 27.53 -8.66
N LEU A 23 3.87 28.29 -8.90
CA LEU A 23 5.22 27.89 -8.50
C LEU A 23 5.39 28.06 -6.99
N ILE A 24 5.86 27.02 -6.30
CA ILE A 24 6.28 27.08 -4.89
C ILE A 24 7.73 27.58 -4.77
N LYS A 25 8.51 27.50 -5.85
CA LYS A 25 9.86 28.06 -5.98
C LYS A 25 10.03 28.72 -7.35
N ALA A 26 10.08 30.03 -7.37
CA ALA A 26 10.08 30.81 -8.62
C ALA A 26 11.23 30.43 -9.61
N SER A 27 12.37 29.97 -9.10
CA SER A 27 13.53 29.57 -9.92
C SER A 27 13.39 28.17 -10.56
N LYS A 28 12.30 27.44 -10.31
CA LYS A 28 12.11 26.05 -10.77
C LYS A 28 10.74 25.87 -11.43
N LYS A 29 10.74 25.75 -12.77
CA LYS A 29 9.49 25.65 -13.56
C LYS A 29 8.58 24.47 -13.17
N ASN A 30 9.15 23.38 -12.68
CA ASN A 30 8.41 22.18 -12.27
C ASN A 30 7.92 22.24 -10.82
N SER A 31 8.25 23.29 -10.07
CA SER A 31 7.83 23.47 -8.69
C SER A 31 6.37 23.92 -8.55
N ARG A 32 5.51 23.53 -9.50
CA ARG A 32 4.07 23.84 -9.44
C ARG A 32 3.38 22.95 -8.42
N ALA A 33 2.44 23.52 -7.66
CA ALA A 33 1.56 22.77 -6.75
C ALA A 33 0.28 23.54 -6.43
N PHE A 34 -0.76 22.81 -6.05
CA PHE A 34 -1.87 23.37 -5.27
C PHE A 34 -1.41 23.45 -3.82
N VAL A 35 -1.28 24.67 -3.29
CA VAL A 35 -0.79 24.89 -1.92
C VAL A 35 -1.92 24.65 -0.94
N LEU A 36 -1.76 23.65 -0.08
CA LEU A 36 -2.71 23.39 1.02
C LEU A 36 -2.71 24.54 2.03
N LYS A 37 -3.85 24.79 2.60
CA LYS A 37 -4.06 25.82 3.62
C LYS A 37 -4.67 25.17 4.87
N ASP A 38 -4.17 25.54 6.02
CA ASP A 38 -4.55 24.99 7.30
C ASP A 38 -6.07 25.03 7.53
N GLY A 39 -6.66 23.89 7.80
CA GLY A 39 -8.09 23.72 8.04
C GLY A 39 -8.98 23.87 6.80
N VAL A 40 -8.43 23.96 5.57
CA VAL A 40 -9.21 24.00 4.33
C VAL A 40 -9.24 22.63 3.68
N SER A 41 -10.45 22.09 3.54
CA SER A 41 -10.67 20.75 3.00
C SER A 41 -11.01 20.75 1.51
N LEU A 42 -10.54 19.72 0.78
CA LEU A 42 -10.77 19.51 -0.66
C LEU A 42 -11.64 18.28 -0.87
N TYR A 43 -12.72 18.44 -1.58
CA TYR A 43 -13.62 17.34 -1.92
C TYR A 43 -13.83 17.27 -3.44
N GLY A 44 -13.50 16.12 -4.04
CA GLY A 44 -13.79 15.80 -5.44
C GLY A 44 -15.03 14.93 -5.59
N GLY A 45 -15.31 14.49 -6.82
CA GLY A 45 -16.40 13.55 -7.12
C GLY A 45 -17.75 14.20 -7.39
N PHE A 46 -17.79 15.49 -7.68
CA PHE A 46 -19.02 16.24 -7.95
C PHE A 46 -19.33 16.38 -9.44
N ALA A 47 -20.62 16.31 -9.83
CA ALA A 47 -21.10 16.71 -11.16
C ALA A 47 -21.11 18.23 -11.32
N GLY A 48 -21.24 18.99 -10.24
CA GLY A 48 -21.27 20.44 -10.20
C GLY A 48 -22.66 21.04 -9.96
N ASN A 49 -23.64 20.24 -9.59
CA ASN A 49 -25.01 20.65 -9.26
C ASN A 49 -25.47 20.17 -7.88
N GLU A 50 -24.58 19.54 -7.11
CA GLU A 50 -24.87 19.05 -5.78
C GLU A 50 -24.91 20.20 -4.76
N SER A 51 -25.74 20.04 -3.74
CA SER A 51 -25.87 20.94 -2.59
C SER A 51 -25.33 20.36 -1.27
N SER A 52 -24.86 19.09 -1.30
CA SER A 52 -24.22 18.43 -0.16
C SER A 52 -23.21 17.39 -0.61
N ILE A 53 -22.22 17.11 0.23
CA ILE A 53 -21.20 16.06 -0.01
C ILE A 53 -21.85 14.68 -0.19
N ALA A 54 -22.96 14.42 0.49
CA ALA A 54 -23.68 13.15 0.42
C ALA A 54 -24.32 12.87 -0.94
N GLN A 55 -24.52 13.88 -1.78
CA GLN A 55 -25.09 13.73 -3.11
C GLN A 55 -24.08 13.29 -4.18
N ARG A 56 -22.80 13.21 -3.83
CA ARG A 56 -21.78 12.66 -4.75
C ARG A 56 -22.10 11.22 -5.10
N GLU A 57 -22.11 10.93 -6.39
CA GLU A 57 -22.39 9.60 -6.89
C GLU A 57 -21.14 8.71 -6.76
N LYS A 58 -21.21 7.72 -5.88
CA LYS A 58 -20.12 6.78 -5.61
C LYS A 58 -20.26 5.51 -6.44
N GLY A 59 -19.13 4.98 -6.90
CA GLY A 59 -19.04 3.62 -7.41
C GLY A 59 -19.07 2.60 -6.27
N TRP A 60 -18.77 1.36 -6.61
CA TRP A 60 -18.79 0.26 -5.62
C TRP A 60 -17.56 0.22 -4.69
N GLN A 61 -16.45 0.84 -5.09
CA GLN A 61 -15.26 1.00 -4.24
C GLN A 61 -15.30 2.34 -3.49
N ALA A 62 -14.78 2.38 -2.28
CA ALA A 62 -14.78 3.57 -1.44
C ALA A 62 -14.11 4.78 -2.11
N TYR A 63 -13.10 4.56 -2.93
CA TYR A 63 -12.34 5.56 -3.69
C TYR A 63 -12.86 5.79 -5.13
N SER A 64 -14.02 5.26 -5.48
CA SER A 64 -14.59 5.38 -6.84
C SER A 64 -15.77 6.34 -6.85
N PHE A 65 -15.72 7.31 -7.76
CA PHE A 65 -16.78 8.29 -7.98
C PHE A 65 -17.13 8.35 -9.46
N THR A 66 -18.43 8.43 -9.80
CA THR A 66 -18.92 8.54 -11.19
C THR A 66 -18.41 9.83 -11.84
N ASN A 67 -18.35 10.91 -11.07
CA ASN A 67 -17.85 12.20 -11.50
C ASN A 67 -16.39 12.37 -11.08
N GLU A 68 -15.46 11.72 -11.75
CA GLU A 68 -14.07 11.71 -11.36
C GLU A 68 -13.43 13.10 -11.43
N THR A 69 -12.81 13.50 -10.31
CA THR A 69 -12.00 14.72 -10.19
C THR A 69 -10.54 14.31 -10.16
N VAL A 70 -9.77 14.78 -11.13
CA VAL A 70 -8.34 14.48 -11.24
C VAL A 70 -7.54 15.75 -11.00
N LEU A 71 -6.66 15.72 -9.99
CA LEU A 71 -5.57 16.69 -9.87
C LEU A 71 -4.31 16.06 -10.45
N SER A 72 -3.84 16.60 -11.56
CA SER A 72 -2.73 16.03 -12.33
C SER A 72 -1.48 16.89 -12.23
N GLY A 73 -0.35 16.23 -11.95
CA GLY A 73 0.97 16.84 -12.06
C GLY A 73 1.58 16.75 -13.47
N ASP A 74 1.00 15.95 -14.33
CA ASP A 74 1.44 15.64 -15.69
C ASP A 74 1.55 16.89 -16.56
N ASP A 75 2.60 17.00 -17.37
CA ASP A 75 2.90 18.13 -18.27
C ASP A 75 2.39 17.91 -19.71
N ASP A 76 1.52 16.92 -19.95
CA ASP A 76 1.00 16.50 -21.24
C ASP A 76 1.97 15.68 -22.11
N VAL A 77 3.11 15.25 -21.56
CA VAL A 77 3.94 14.19 -22.14
C VAL A 77 3.48 12.86 -21.54
N GLU A 78 3.24 11.86 -22.37
CA GLU A 78 2.73 10.56 -21.90
C GLU A 78 3.68 9.91 -20.88
N ASP A 79 3.17 9.70 -19.66
CA ASP A 79 3.87 8.95 -18.62
C ASP A 79 3.76 7.44 -18.89
N VAL A 80 4.87 6.77 -19.08
CA VAL A 80 4.91 5.32 -19.37
C VAL A 80 5.40 4.54 -18.17
N TRP A 81 4.52 3.80 -17.50
CA TRP A 81 4.90 2.90 -16.42
C TRP A 81 5.64 1.68 -16.97
N THR A 82 6.94 1.61 -16.74
CA THR A 82 7.75 0.46 -17.12
C THR A 82 7.76 -0.57 -15.98
N ARG A 83 7.22 -1.75 -16.24
CA ARG A 83 7.18 -2.86 -15.26
C ARG A 83 8.47 -3.67 -15.20
N THR A 84 9.62 -3.07 -15.49
CA THR A 84 10.88 -3.81 -15.59
C THR A 84 11.21 -4.57 -14.30
N PHE A 85 10.91 -3.99 -13.12
CA PHE A 85 11.11 -4.71 -11.87
C PHE A 85 10.05 -5.75 -11.56
N MET A 86 8.80 -5.49 -11.91
CA MET A 86 7.70 -6.39 -11.55
C MET A 86 7.83 -7.74 -12.25
N ASN A 87 8.48 -7.74 -13.42
CA ASN A 87 8.75 -8.94 -14.20
C ASN A 87 10.16 -9.51 -13.98
N ALA A 88 11.03 -8.80 -13.25
CA ALA A 88 12.36 -9.29 -12.95
C ALA A 88 12.27 -10.50 -12.01
N THR A 89 12.95 -11.56 -12.34
CA THR A 89 13.10 -12.72 -11.46
C THR A 89 14.13 -12.46 -10.38
N ASP A 90 15.00 -11.47 -10.60
CA ASP A 90 16.14 -11.12 -9.77
C ASP A 90 16.05 -9.67 -9.26
N TYR A 91 16.79 -9.37 -8.20
CA TYR A 91 16.94 -8.01 -7.68
C TYR A 91 17.59 -7.10 -8.73
N LEU A 92 17.03 -5.92 -8.94
CA LEU A 92 17.61 -4.91 -9.80
C LEU A 92 18.47 -3.97 -8.97
N TYR A 93 19.72 -3.78 -9.42
CA TYR A 93 20.61 -2.80 -8.81
C TYR A 93 20.15 -1.37 -9.06
N GLY A 94 20.58 -0.47 -8.18
CA GLY A 94 20.26 0.96 -8.28
C GLY A 94 20.53 1.56 -9.65
N TRP A 95 21.60 1.15 -10.34
CA TRP A 95 21.93 1.65 -11.68
C TRP A 95 20.98 1.16 -12.80
N GLU A 96 20.36 -0.01 -12.66
CA GLU A 96 19.33 -0.48 -13.60
C GLU A 96 18.01 0.28 -13.42
N VAL A 97 17.85 0.88 -12.26
CA VAL A 97 16.72 1.73 -11.87
C VAL A 97 16.97 3.19 -12.25
N GLU A 98 18.20 3.57 -12.56
CA GLU A 98 18.59 4.94 -12.91
C GLU A 98 17.93 5.46 -14.19
N ASN A 99 17.44 4.59 -15.03
CA ASN A 99 16.69 4.94 -16.22
C ASN A 99 15.21 5.16 -15.88
N ASN A 100 14.91 6.24 -15.17
CA ASN A 100 13.56 6.75 -14.91
C ASN A 100 12.43 5.74 -15.13
N MET A 101 11.96 5.10 -14.05
CA MET A 101 10.96 4.04 -14.13
C MET A 101 9.63 4.46 -14.76
N ILE A 102 9.38 5.74 -14.80
CA ILE A 102 8.21 6.32 -15.46
C ILE A 102 8.72 7.37 -16.46
N PRO A 103 9.15 6.96 -17.67
CA PRO A 103 9.50 7.90 -18.73
C PRO A 103 8.34 8.87 -18.97
N GLY A 104 8.67 10.13 -19.26
CA GLY A 104 7.69 11.19 -19.45
C GLY A 104 7.55 12.14 -18.26
N THR A 105 7.97 11.71 -17.06
CA THR A 105 7.73 12.47 -15.83
C THR A 105 8.71 13.63 -15.58
N GLU A 106 9.70 13.85 -16.42
CA GLU A 106 10.82 14.78 -16.18
C GLU A 106 10.38 16.24 -15.99
N ASN A 107 9.28 16.62 -16.62
CA ASN A 107 8.71 17.98 -16.52
C ASN A 107 7.44 18.05 -15.66
N ASN A 108 6.98 16.95 -15.15
CA ASN A 108 5.82 16.90 -14.28
C ASN A 108 5.97 17.82 -13.06
N SER A 109 4.86 18.23 -12.48
CA SER A 109 4.83 19.02 -11.25
C SER A 109 5.46 18.25 -10.11
N ASN A 110 6.34 18.92 -9.33
CA ASN A 110 7.02 18.24 -8.22
C ASN A 110 6.07 17.72 -7.15
N HIS A 111 5.02 18.45 -6.91
CA HIS A 111 3.95 18.04 -6.00
C HIS A 111 2.61 18.42 -6.62
N ILE A 112 1.61 17.58 -6.43
CA ILE A 112 0.25 17.97 -6.79
C ILE A 112 -0.33 18.85 -5.66
N LEU A 113 -0.23 18.37 -4.42
CA LEU A 113 -0.64 19.08 -3.21
C LEU A 113 0.57 19.30 -2.29
N TYR A 114 0.75 20.51 -1.82
CA TYR A 114 1.94 20.88 -1.05
C TYR A 114 1.62 21.80 0.13
N SER A 115 2.22 21.53 1.29
CA SER A 115 2.31 22.46 2.40
C SER A 115 3.75 22.58 2.90
N SER A 116 4.24 23.81 3.05
CA SER A 116 5.55 24.08 3.68
C SER A 116 5.47 24.22 5.19
N SER A 117 4.28 24.39 5.74
CA SER A 117 4.02 24.53 7.16
C SER A 117 3.24 23.34 7.70
N THR A 118 3.31 23.11 9.00
CA THR A 118 2.46 22.14 9.71
C THR A 118 1.01 22.62 9.65
N LEU A 119 0.10 21.72 9.31
CA LEU A 119 -1.34 21.96 9.28
C LEU A 119 -1.89 21.55 10.64
N GLU A 120 -2.26 22.54 11.44
CA GLU A 120 -2.72 22.35 12.83
C GLU A 120 -4.18 21.90 12.89
N HIS A 121 -4.99 22.42 11.96
CA HIS A 121 -6.42 22.12 11.90
C HIS A 121 -6.68 21.00 10.88
N PRO A 122 -7.75 20.18 11.09
CA PRO A 122 -8.10 19.10 10.18
C PRO A 122 -8.21 19.58 8.73
N THR A 123 -7.34 19.07 7.87
CA THR A 123 -7.29 19.36 6.43
C THR A 123 -7.56 18.08 5.68
N THR A 124 -8.75 17.94 5.10
CA THR A 124 -9.21 16.72 4.44
C THR A 124 -9.06 16.81 2.92
N ILE A 125 -8.53 15.76 2.33
CA ILE A 125 -8.44 15.54 0.87
C ILE A 125 -9.29 14.30 0.59
N ASN A 126 -10.43 14.45 -0.09
CA ASN A 126 -11.40 13.37 -0.20
C ASN A 126 -11.98 13.25 -1.62
N GLY A 127 -12.03 12.03 -2.14
CA GLY A 127 -12.71 11.73 -3.40
C GLY A 127 -11.99 12.25 -4.65
N ILE A 128 -10.66 12.33 -4.60
CA ILE A 128 -9.83 12.92 -5.65
C ILE A 128 -8.86 11.86 -6.19
N THR A 129 -8.67 11.86 -7.50
CA THR A 129 -7.57 11.15 -8.16
C THR A 129 -6.36 12.07 -8.22
N LEU A 130 -5.23 11.65 -7.63
CA LEU A 130 -3.94 12.34 -7.66
C LEU A 130 -2.97 11.56 -8.55
N LYS A 131 -2.57 12.12 -9.69
CA LYS A 131 -1.79 11.41 -10.71
C LYS A 131 -0.67 12.25 -11.30
N GLY A 132 0.50 11.63 -11.57
CA GLY A 132 1.57 12.24 -12.37
C GLY A 132 2.38 13.32 -11.65
N GLY A 133 2.43 13.30 -10.32
CA GLY A 133 3.35 14.15 -9.57
C GLY A 133 4.75 13.52 -9.52
N ASN A 134 5.80 14.33 -9.73
CA ASN A 134 7.20 13.86 -9.67
C ASN A 134 8.07 14.76 -8.80
N ALA A 135 8.29 14.36 -7.55
CA ALA A 135 9.15 15.07 -6.60
C ALA A 135 10.63 14.83 -6.91
N CYS A 136 11.11 15.39 -8.03
CA CYS A 136 12.44 15.19 -8.61
C CYS A 136 13.28 16.47 -8.66
N VAL A 137 13.41 17.29 -7.59
CA VAL A 137 14.14 18.57 -7.76
C VAL A 137 15.07 18.93 -6.62
N TRP A 138 16.27 19.35 -7.03
CA TRP A 138 17.24 20.06 -6.21
C TRP A 138 16.61 21.22 -5.42
N ASN A 139 16.72 21.18 -4.11
CA ASN A 139 16.21 22.21 -3.20
C ASN A 139 14.68 22.33 -3.02
N VAL A 140 13.89 21.41 -3.54
CA VAL A 140 12.55 21.09 -3.04
C VAL A 140 12.68 19.71 -2.42
N LYS A 141 11.84 19.33 -1.48
CA LYS A 141 11.95 18.00 -0.86
C LYS A 141 11.72 16.91 -1.92
N ALA A 142 12.63 15.95 -2.02
CA ALA A 142 12.44 14.77 -2.84
C ALA A 142 11.49 13.79 -2.11
N ALA A 143 10.23 14.20 -1.93
CA ALA A 143 9.26 13.48 -1.13
C ALA A 143 7.84 13.84 -1.56
N GLY A 144 6.95 12.85 -1.63
CA GLY A 144 5.53 13.06 -1.86
C GLY A 144 5.17 13.71 -3.20
N GLY A 145 5.33 13.01 -4.32
CA GLY A 145 4.96 13.54 -5.64
C GLY A 145 3.50 13.95 -5.73
N ALA A 146 2.59 13.22 -5.11
CA ALA A 146 1.19 13.62 -5.02
C ALA A 146 0.94 14.59 -3.85
N VAL A 147 1.38 14.24 -2.64
CA VAL A 147 1.11 15.03 -1.42
C VAL A 147 2.39 15.15 -0.59
N TYR A 148 2.82 16.37 -0.35
CA TYR A 148 3.83 16.70 0.65
C TYR A 148 3.21 17.54 1.74
N ALA A 149 3.07 16.98 2.96
CA ALA A 149 2.43 17.66 4.07
C ALA A 149 2.92 17.19 5.44
N SER A 150 2.67 18.01 6.46
CA SER A 150 2.83 17.67 7.87
C SER A 150 1.63 18.15 8.68
N GLY A 151 1.35 17.48 9.80
CA GLY A 151 0.26 17.88 10.71
C GLY A 151 -1.01 17.06 10.55
N ASN A 152 -2.15 17.65 10.84
CA ASN A 152 -3.46 17.01 10.86
C ASN A 152 -4.09 16.93 9.47
N VAL A 153 -3.52 16.04 8.64
CA VAL A 153 -3.99 15.82 7.26
C VAL A 153 -4.70 14.48 7.17
N ARG A 154 -5.85 14.48 6.50
CA ARG A 154 -6.63 13.29 6.21
C ARG A 154 -6.76 13.10 4.70
N ILE A 155 -6.34 11.94 4.20
CA ILE A 155 -6.50 11.55 2.80
C ILE A 155 -7.51 10.40 2.77
N GLU A 156 -8.68 10.64 2.19
CA GLU A 156 -9.81 9.74 2.31
C GLU A 156 -10.45 9.45 0.95
N SER A 157 -10.75 8.22 0.67
CA SER A 157 -11.48 7.81 -0.54
C SER A 157 -10.83 8.33 -1.83
N CYS A 158 -9.50 8.36 -1.89
CA CYS A 158 -8.71 8.88 -3.01
C CYS A 158 -8.09 7.75 -3.84
N LYS A 159 -7.86 8.02 -5.12
CA LYS A 159 -6.95 7.25 -5.97
C LYS A 159 -5.63 8.02 -6.08
N VAL A 160 -4.52 7.39 -5.75
CA VAL A 160 -3.20 8.00 -5.79
C VAL A 160 -2.30 7.11 -6.64
N MET A 161 -2.02 7.51 -7.87
CA MET A 161 -1.43 6.60 -8.85
C MET A 161 -0.41 7.28 -9.75
N GLU A 162 0.62 6.51 -10.13
CA GLU A 162 1.64 6.94 -11.07
C GLU A 162 2.34 8.23 -10.62
N ASN A 163 2.61 8.35 -9.32
CA ASN A 163 3.40 9.44 -8.76
C ASN A 163 4.79 8.93 -8.36
N SER A 164 5.77 9.81 -8.36
CA SER A 164 7.13 9.46 -8.03
C SER A 164 7.84 10.49 -7.14
N ALA A 165 8.78 9.99 -6.35
CA ALA A 165 9.85 10.78 -5.76
C ALA A 165 11.16 10.18 -6.27
N TYR A 166 11.83 10.89 -7.17
CA TYR A 166 12.97 10.38 -7.90
C TYR A 166 14.13 11.37 -7.86
N PHE A 167 15.30 10.91 -7.45
CA PHE A 167 16.47 11.75 -7.34
C PHE A 167 17.71 11.05 -7.92
N THR A 168 18.30 11.67 -8.93
CA THR A 168 19.59 11.29 -9.51
C THR A 168 20.55 12.44 -9.40
N ALA A 169 21.49 12.41 -8.47
CA ALA A 169 22.58 13.37 -8.43
C ALA A 169 23.88 12.68 -8.08
N GLU A 170 24.96 13.20 -8.60
CA GLU A 170 26.29 12.62 -8.50
C GLU A 170 26.95 12.73 -7.12
N SER A 171 26.34 13.38 -6.13
CA SER A 171 26.88 13.45 -4.77
C SER A 171 25.86 13.87 -3.71
N ALA A 172 25.92 13.25 -2.52
CA ALA A 172 25.17 13.60 -1.31
C ALA A 172 23.65 13.73 -1.53
N ALA A 173 23.06 12.77 -2.22
CA ALA A 173 21.64 12.77 -2.51
C ALA A 173 20.80 12.67 -1.23
N PRO A 174 19.74 13.45 -1.08
CA PRO A 174 18.78 13.26 -0.01
C PRO A 174 18.05 11.93 -0.19
N HIS A 175 17.56 11.35 0.92
CA HIS A 175 16.59 10.28 0.84
C HIS A 175 15.34 10.76 0.11
N THR A 176 14.74 9.88 -0.69
CA THR A 176 13.40 10.09 -1.25
C THR A 176 12.37 9.41 -0.35
N LEU A 177 11.36 10.16 0.07
CA LEU A 177 10.42 9.73 1.09
C LEU A 177 8.99 9.74 0.55
N GLY A 178 8.39 8.56 0.39
CA GLY A 178 7.04 8.43 -0.14
C GLY A 178 6.93 8.89 -1.60
N GLY A 179 6.95 7.96 -2.55
CA GLY A 179 6.83 8.30 -3.97
C GLY A 179 5.59 9.13 -4.27
N ALA A 180 4.47 8.79 -3.68
CA ALA A 180 3.24 9.55 -3.79
C ALA A 180 2.99 10.46 -2.60
N VAL A 181 3.05 9.95 -1.37
CA VAL A 181 2.67 10.70 -0.17
C VAL A 181 3.80 10.72 0.84
N TYR A 182 4.23 11.90 1.20
CA TYR A 182 4.99 12.17 2.41
C TYR A 182 4.06 12.79 3.43
N LEU A 183 3.86 12.12 4.55
CA LEU A 183 3.05 12.63 5.66
C LEU A 183 3.76 12.44 7.00
N ASN A 184 4.22 13.56 7.57
CA ASN A 184 4.64 13.62 8.96
C ASN A 184 3.43 14.03 9.80
N GLY A 185 2.65 13.02 10.21
CA GLY A 185 1.36 13.21 10.85
C GLY A 185 1.45 13.76 12.27
N SER A 186 0.37 14.35 12.71
CA SER A 186 0.06 14.67 14.10
C SER A 186 -1.23 13.96 14.50
N ASP A 187 -1.67 14.14 15.73
CA ASP A 187 -2.95 13.58 16.21
C ASP A 187 -4.10 13.90 15.23
N GLY A 188 -4.78 12.87 14.77
CA GLY A 188 -5.86 12.96 13.79
C GLY A 188 -5.45 12.83 12.33
N ALA A 189 -4.14 12.75 12.01
CA ALA A 189 -3.67 12.43 10.67
C ALA A 189 -4.02 10.98 10.30
N ALA A 190 -4.58 10.79 9.10
CA ALA A 190 -5.00 9.47 8.64
C ALA A 190 -5.02 9.37 7.11
N ILE A 191 -4.84 8.15 6.61
CA ILE A 191 -5.06 7.79 5.20
C ILE A 191 -6.06 6.63 5.20
N THR A 192 -7.24 6.83 4.62
CA THR A 192 -8.31 5.83 4.72
C THR A 192 -9.03 5.61 3.40
N ASP A 193 -9.43 4.35 3.17
CA ASP A 193 -10.28 3.97 2.04
C ASP A 193 -9.69 4.38 0.67
N CYS A 194 -8.36 4.34 0.52
CA CYS A 194 -7.65 4.81 -0.68
C CYS A 194 -7.09 3.65 -1.51
N LEU A 195 -6.92 3.91 -2.81
CA LEU A 195 -6.11 3.10 -3.72
C LEU A 195 -4.79 3.82 -4.00
N PHE A 196 -3.69 3.11 -3.79
CA PHE A 196 -2.35 3.49 -4.23
C PHE A 196 -1.87 2.51 -5.30
N ALA A 197 -1.62 2.98 -6.51
CA ALA A 197 -1.19 2.11 -7.59
C ALA A 197 -0.01 2.69 -8.36
N ARG A 198 1.01 1.86 -8.61
CA ARG A 198 2.17 2.22 -9.44
C ARG A 198 2.84 3.53 -9.01
N ASN A 199 3.10 3.67 -7.70
CA ASN A 199 3.86 4.80 -7.17
C ASN A 199 5.31 4.36 -6.89
N TYR A 200 6.25 5.30 -6.98
CA TYR A 200 7.66 4.99 -7.02
C TYR A 200 8.56 5.94 -6.21
N SER A 201 9.51 5.38 -5.46
CA SER A 201 10.51 6.14 -4.68
C SER A 201 11.92 5.61 -4.96
N HIS A 202 12.82 6.50 -5.43
CA HIS A 202 14.21 6.16 -5.73
C HIS A 202 15.17 7.30 -5.44
N SER A 203 16.35 6.96 -4.90
CA SER A 203 17.48 7.85 -4.78
C SER A 203 18.78 7.13 -5.16
N SER A 204 19.57 7.67 -6.09
CA SER A 204 20.81 7.03 -6.56
C SER A 204 21.89 6.90 -5.49
N TYR A 205 21.91 7.78 -4.48
CA TYR A 205 22.94 7.81 -3.43
C TYR A 205 22.37 7.93 -2.01
N GLY A 206 21.06 8.12 -1.87
CA GLY A 206 20.33 8.07 -0.61
C GLY A 206 19.40 6.88 -0.59
N ALA A 207 18.61 6.72 0.46
CA ALA A 207 17.58 5.70 0.48
C ALA A 207 16.31 6.16 -0.24
N GLY A 208 15.73 5.29 -1.09
CA GLY A 208 14.37 5.43 -1.63
C GLY A 208 13.39 4.62 -0.78
N VAL A 209 12.53 5.27 0.00
CA VAL A 209 11.67 4.60 0.97
C VAL A 209 10.19 4.94 0.80
N GLY A 210 9.32 3.96 1.01
CA GLY A 210 7.88 4.09 0.83
C GLY A 210 7.51 4.40 -0.62
N GLY A 211 7.46 3.41 -1.50
CA GLY A 211 7.14 3.62 -2.92
C GLY A 211 5.85 4.40 -3.13
N ALA A 212 4.82 4.13 -2.34
CA ALA A 212 3.63 4.96 -2.28
C ALA A 212 3.69 5.96 -1.12
N VAL A 213 3.89 5.50 0.12
CA VAL A 213 3.70 6.32 1.32
C VAL A 213 4.88 6.22 2.27
N TYR A 214 5.43 7.36 2.65
CA TYR A 214 6.18 7.53 3.89
C TYR A 214 5.23 8.11 4.94
N ALA A 215 4.94 7.32 5.99
CA ALA A 215 4.01 7.70 7.04
C ALA A 215 4.71 7.73 8.39
N LYS A 216 4.85 8.93 8.97
CA LYS A 216 5.34 9.10 10.32
C LYS A 216 4.18 9.42 11.26
N GLY A 217 3.99 8.58 12.29
CA GLY A 217 2.91 8.76 13.27
C GLY A 217 1.51 8.84 12.66
N THR A 218 1.29 8.25 11.48
CA THR A 218 0.03 8.34 10.73
C THR A 218 -0.67 7.00 10.67
N ASN A 219 -1.97 6.96 10.89
CA ASN A 219 -2.77 5.76 10.74
C ASN A 219 -3.21 5.57 9.28
N ILE A 220 -3.04 4.35 8.75
CA ILE A 220 -3.46 3.98 7.40
C ILE A 220 -4.44 2.82 7.51
N GLU A 221 -5.69 3.02 7.05
CA GLU A 221 -6.74 2.02 7.22
C GLU A 221 -7.51 1.75 5.93
N ARG A 222 -7.86 0.50 5.70
CA ARG A 222 -8.70 0.04 4.57
C ARG A 222 -8.20 0.52 3.21
N CYS A 223 -6.86 0.57 3.05
CA CYS A 223 -6.23 0.99 1.81
C CYS A 223 -5.76 -0.22 1.00
N THR A 224 -5.74 -0.04 -0.33
CA THR A 224 -5.19 -1.00 -1.28
C THR A 224 -3.93 -0.43 -1.91
N PHE A 225 -2.86 -1.24 -1.94
CA PHE A 225 -1.59 -0.88 -2.54
C PHE A 225 -1.23 -1.89 -3.63
N GLU A 226 -0.99 -1.40 -4.84
CA GLU A 226 -0.75 -2.23 -6.01
C GLU A 226 0.47 -1.78 -6.79
N GLU A 227 1.38 -2.69 -7.08
CA GLU A 227 2.53 -2.45 -7.95
C GLU A 227 3.36 -1.21 -7.53
N CYS A 228 3.43 -0.91 -6.23
CA CYS A 228 4.23 0.18 -5.71
C CYS A 228 5.68 -0.27 -5.48
N VAL A 229 6.64 0.63 -5.72
CA VAL A 229 8.06 0.29 -5.72
C VAL A 229 8.88 1.31 -4.95
N ALA A 230 9.71 0.83 -4.03
CA ALA A 230 10.80 1.62 -3.46
C ALA A 230 12.14 0.96 -3.78
N LEU A 231 13.22 1.74 -3.91
CA LEU A 231 14.51 1.13 -4.12
C LEU A 231 14.96 0.38 -2.86
N ASP A 232 14.82 0.98 -1.69
CA ASP A 232 15.39 0.42 -0.46
C ASP A 232 14.33 -0.20 0.47
N ASN A 233 13.44 0.60 1.05
CA ASN A 233 12.59 0.11 2.14
C ASN A 233 11.11 0.42 1.93
N GLY A 234 10.27 -0.62 2.12
CA GLY A 234 8.82 -0.50 2.06
C GLY A 234 8.31 -0.17 0.66
N GLY A 235 8.18 -1.18 -0.21
CA GLY A 235 7.75 -0.99 -1.60
C GLY A 235 6.45 -0.21 -1.74
N ALA A 236 5.49 -0.45 -0.84
CA ALA A 236 4.31 0.39 -0.72
C ALA A 236 4.46 1.41 0.41
N VAL A 237 4.74 0.97 1.63
CA VAL A 237 4.69 1.83 2.82
C VAL A 237 5.96 1.71 3.65
N TYR A 238 6.55 2.85 4.01
CA TYR A 238 7.47 2.96 5.12
C TYR A 238 6.68 3.48 6.33
N ASN A 239 6.46 2.61 7.33
CA ASN A 239 5.69 2.91 8.52
C ASN A 239 6.62 3.32 9.66
N ASP A 240 6.70 4.61 9.96
CA ASP A 240 7.49 5.20 11.05
C ASP A 240 6.56 5.52 12.25
N GLY A 241 6.30 4.51 13.09
CA GLY A 241 5.54 4.65 14.33
C GLY A 241 4.01 4.72 14.20
N GLY A 242 3.44 4.57 12.99
CA GLY A 242 1.99 4.56 12.77
C GLY A 242 1.34 3.18 12.89
N THR A 243 0.06 3.10 12.55
CA THR A 243 -0.70 1.84 12.47
C THR A 243 -1.26 1.63 11.07
N LEU A 244 -0.95 0.48 10.46
CA LEU A 244 -1.59 0.00 9.25
C LEU A 244 -2.66 -1.02 9.64
N LYS A 245 -3.91 -0.78 9.22
CA LYS A 245 -5.01 -1.66 9.57
C LYS A 245 -5.92 -1.93 8.38
N ASP A 246 -6.38 -3.20 8.26
CA ASP A 246 -7.31 -3.63 7.20
C ASP A 246 -6.80 -3.32 5.78
N CYS A 247 -5.47 -3.28 5.55
CA CYS A 247 -4.86 -2.94 4.27
C CYS A 247 -4.51 -4.18 3.44
N THR A 248 -4.54 -4.02 2.12
CA THR A 248 -4.11 -5.06 1.18
C THR A 248 -2.97 -4.56 0.31
N PHE A 249 -1.93 -5.38 0.17
CA PHE A 249 -0.74 -5.11 -0.62
C PHE A 249 -0.58 -6.17 -1.69
N THR A 250 -0.37 -5.76 -2.93
CA THR A 250 -0.24 -6.69 -4.06
C THR A 250 0.90 -6.27 -4.96
N ASN A 251 1.81 -7.22 -5.25
CA ASN A 251 2.89 -7.06 -6.22
C ASN A 251 3.77 -5.81 -5.96
N CYS A 252 4.01 -5.48 -4.70
CA CYS A 252 4.91 -4.39 -4.33
C CYS A 252 6.36 -4.88 -4.22
N TYR A 253 7.32 -3.94 -4.36
CA TYR A 253 8.74 -4.28 -4.43
C TYR A 253 9.62 -3.29 -3.66
N ALA A 254 10.62 -3.82 -2.91
CA ALA A 254 11.71 -3.05 -2.29
C ALA A 254 12.92 -3.95 -2.00
N ALA A 255 14.04 -3.39 -1.54
CA ALA A 255 15.13 -4.21 -1.00
C ALA A 255 14.77 -4.81 0.35
N ALA A 256 14.05 -4.07 1.21
CA ALA A 256 13.56 -4.58 2.49
C ALA A 256 12.08 -4.26 2.68
N GLY A 257 11.28 -5.30 2.96
CA GLY A 257 9.83 -5.20 3.06
C GLY A 257 9.18 -4.83 1.72
N GLY A 258 9.00 -5.80 0.83
CA GLY A 258 8.44 -5.57 -0.50
C GLY A 258 7.11 -4.83 -0.47
N ALA A 259 6.26 -5.10 0.51
CA ALA A 259 5.09 -4.29 0.81
C ALA A 259 5.40 -3.22 1.85
N VAL A 260 5.87 -3.61 3.04
CA VAL A 260 5.97 -2.72 4.19
C VAL A 260 7.31 -2.89 4.91
N TYR A 261 7.99 -1.76 5.14
CA TYR A 261 9.00 -1.65 6.19
C TYR A 261 8.30 -1.10 7.43
N ASN A 262 8.27 -1.89 8.51
CA ASN A 262 7.43 -1.61 9.67
C ASN A 262 8.24 -1.30 10.93
N ASP A 263 8.18 -0.07 11.39
CA ASP A 263 8.62 0.36 12.72
C ASP A 263 7.44 0.91 13.55
N GLY A 264 6.27 0.30 13.39
CA GLY A 264 5.02 0.63 14.06
C GLY A 264 4.15 -0.61 14.23
N ASN A 265 2.86 -0.49 13.92
CA ASN A 265 1.91 -1.60 14.05
C ASN A 265 1.29 -1.95 12.69
N ILE A 266 1.17 -3.24 12.43
CA ILE A 266 0.36 -3.81 11.33
C ILE A 266 -0.70 -4.70 11.95
N ASP A 267 -1.97 -4.50 11.61
CA ASP A 267 -3.10 -5.27 12.11
C ASP A 267 -4.10 -5.59 11.00
N ASN A 268 -4.51 -6.84 10.90
CA ASN A 268 -5.49 -7.35 9.95
C ASN A 268 -5.20 -7.00 8.49
N CYS A 269 -3.92 -7.08 8.09
CA CYS A 269 -3.48 -6.79 6.74
C CYS A 269 -3.26 -8.05 5.90
N LYS A 270 -3.18 -7.87 4.58
CA LYS A 270 -2.90 -8.96 3.64
C LYS A 270 -1.84 -8.52 2.64
N ALA A 271 -0.85 -9.38 2.38
CA ALA A 271 0.17 -9.12 1.37
C ALA A 271 0.33 -10.33 0.43
N TYR A 272 0.27 -10.08 -0.87
CA TYR A 272 0.36 -11.10 -1.90
C TYR A 272 1.32 -10.69 -3.01
N GLY A 273 2.15 -11.63 -3.48
CA GLY A 273 3.01 -11.45 -4.64
C GLY A 273 4.11 -10.38 -4.48
N CYS A 274 4.37 -9.93 -3.26
CA CYS A 274 5.39 -8.92 -2.99
C CYS A 274 6.80 -9.52 -3.02
N LYS A 275 7.80 -8.69 -3.35
CA LYS A 275 9.19 -9.14 -3.51
C LYS A 275 10.17 -8.22 -2.80
N ALA A 276 11.22 -8.81 -2.19
CA ALA A 276 12.32 -8.07 -1.56
C ALA A 276 13.62 -8.91 -1.53
N LEU A 277 14.68 -8.38 -0.91
CA LEU A 277 15.83 -9.19 -0.48
C LEU A 277 15.61 -9.72 0.93
N LYS A 278 14.97 -8.91 1.80
CA LYS A 278 14.62 -9.29 3.18
C LYS A 278 13.17 -8.96 3.44
N GLY A 279 12.38 -9.97 3.84
CA GLY A 279 10.95 -9.84 4.03
C GLY A 279 10.23 -9.55 2.71
N GLY A 280 9.98 -10.57 1.90
CA GLY A 280 9.33 -10.40 0.60
C GLY A 280 8.05 -9.57 0.67
N ALA A 281 7.28 -9.72 1.75
CA ALA A 281 6.20 -8.80 2.10
C ALA A 281 6.60 -7.77 3.15
N ILE A 282 7.06 -8.21 4.32
CA ILE A 282 7.23 -7.34 5.49
C ILE A 282 8.64 -7.48 6.07
N TYR A 283 9.32 -6.34 6.25
CA TYR A 283 10.47 -6.20 7.13
C TYR A 283 9.98 -5.60 8.45
N ASN A 284 10.14 -6.33 9.56
CA ASN A 284 9.50 -5.98 10.83
C ASN A 284 10.48 -5.62 11.94
N LEU A 285 10.34 -4.42 12.49
CA LEU A 285 10.95 -3.95 13.73
C LEU A 285 9.91 -3.78 14.84
N GLY A 286 8.65 -3.54 14.47
CA GLY A 286 7.53 -3.26 15.35
C GLY A 286 6.62 -4.48 15.60
N THR A 287 5.33 -4.32 15.44
CA THR A 287 4.34 -5.39 15.67
C THR A 287 3.57 -5.71 14.40
N VAL A 288 3.42 -7.01 14.10
CA VAL A 288 2.54 -7.52 13.04
C VAL A 288 1.53 -8.46 13.64
N ARG A 289 0.24 -8.17 13.47
CA ARG A 289 -0.84 -8.99 14.03
C ARG A 289 -1.92 -9.31 13.00
N ASN A 290 -2.63 -10.43 13.22
CA ASN A 290 -3.84 -10.80 12.47
C ASN A 290 -3.65 -10.74 10.94
N THR A 291 -2.45 -11.02 10.45
CA THR A 291 -2.02 -10.69 9.09
C THR A 291 -1.75 -11.95 8.26
N ILE A 292 -2.05 -11.87 6.97
CA ILE A 292 -1.76 -12.94 6.02
C ILE A 292 -0.67 -12.47 5.05
N VAL A 293 0.37 -13.28 4.88
CA VAL A 293 1.41 -13.06 3.88
C VAL A 293 1.59 -14.31 3.02
N ALA A 294 1.33 -14.20 1.73
CA ALA A 294 1.37 -15.34 0.85
C ALA A 294 1.88 -15.01 -0.56
N ASN A 295 2.45 -16.02 -1.23
CA ASN A 295 2.99 -15.88 -2.58
C ASN A 295 4.05 -14.78 -2.71
N CYS A 296 4.77 -14.49 -1.64
CA CYS A 296 5.80 -13.46 -1.58
C CYS A 296 7.20 -14.08 -1.69
N LYS A 297 8.16 -13.31 -2.17
CA LYS A 297 9.52 -13.79 -2.43
C LYS A 297 10.58 -12.89 -1.84
N ALA A 298 11.50 -13.46 -1.07
CA ALA A 298 12.78 -12.82 -0.80
C ALA A 298 13.85 -13.43 -1.70
N ASP A 299 14.39 -12.62 -2.62
CA ASP A 299 15.25 -13.13 -3.70
C ASP A 299 16.62 -13.59 -3.19
N THR A 300 17.17 -14.53 -3.92
CA THR A 300 18.27 -15.41 -3.48
C THR A 300 19.62 -15.04 -4.06
N ARG A 301 19.67 -14.13 -5.01
CA ARG A 301 20.86 -13.89 -5.81
C ARG A 301 21.36 -12.47 -5.70
N GLN A 302 22.24 -12.23 -4.74
CA GLN A 302 23.06 -11.04 -4.74
C GLN A 302 24.53 -11.41 -4.77
N TYR A 303 25.27 -10.94 -5.80
CA TYR A 303 26.71 -10.82 -5.95
C TYR A 303 27.57 -11.54 -4.90
N GLY A 304 27.84 -12.82 -5.13
CA GLY A 304 28.90 -13.53 -4.42
C GLY A 304 28.80 -13.65 -2.90
N ASP A 305 27.73 -13.17 -2.31
CA ASP A 305 27.46 -13.37 -0.89
C ASP A 305 26.56 -14.58 -0.71
N ASP A 306 27.03 -15.56 0.06
CA ASP A 306 26.30 -16.75 0.49
C ASP A 306 25.09 -16.42 1.40
N ASN A 307 24.77 -15.14 1.57
CA ASN A 307 23.67 -14.62 2.40
C ASN A 307 22.42 -14.30 1.57
N GLY A 308 21.93 -15.23 0.79
CA GLY A 308 20.71 -15.08 -0.01
C GLY A 308 19.51 -14.49 0.73
N GLY A 309 18.39 -14.31 0.04
CA GLY A 309 17.17 -13.71 0.58
C GLY A 309 16.66 -14.38 1.84
N LYS A 310 16.18 -13.59 2.79
CA LYS A 310 15.69 -14.06 4.08
C LYS A 310 14.25 -13.64 4.34
N GLY A 311 13.41 -14.61 4.74
CA GLY A 311 12.01 -14.38 5.04
C GLY A 311 11.19 -14.05 3.79
N GLY A 312 10.78 -15.05 3.01
CA GLY A 312 9.99 -14.86 1.79
C GLY A 312 8.69 -14.10 2.05
N GLY A 313 8.03 -14.41 3.15
CA GLY A 313 6.93 -13.61 3.68
C GLY A 313 7.42 -12.47 4.56
N ILE A 314 7.99 -12.80 5.72
CA ILE A 314 8.37 -11.84 6.76
C ILE A 314 9.84 -12.01 7.16
N TYR A 315 10.59 -10.92 7.22
CA TYR A 315 11.86 -10.83 7.94
C TYR A 315 11.60 -10.12 9.28
N ASN A 316 11.66 -10.87 10.38
CA ASN A 316 11.44 -10.33 11.72
C ASN A 316 12.79 -9.97 12.35
N GLN A 317 13.21 -8.71 12.19
CA GLN A 317 14.49 -8.20 12.68
C GLN A 317 14.56 -8.22 14.20
N SER A 318 13.53 -7.67 14.86
CA SER A 318 13.49 -7.53 16.32
C SER A 318 12.08 -7.40 16.89
N GLY A 319 11.06 -7.44 16.02
CA GLY A 319 9.68 -7.17 16.38
C GLY A 319 8.89 -8.38 16.88
N TRP A 320 7.62 -8.17 17.10
CA TRP A 320 6.66 -9.18 17.48
C TRP A 320 5.71 -9.51 16.35
N VAL A 321 5.62 -10.79 16.00
CA VAL A 321 4.69 -11.34 15.01
C VAL A 321 3.70 -12.22 15.76
N ASP A 322 2.42 -11.86 15.74
CA ASP A 322 1.37 -12.51 16.52
C ASP A 322 0.13 -12.77 15.67
N ASN A 323 -0.38 -13.99 15.73
CA ASN A 323 -1.55 -14.42 14.97
C ASN A 323 -1.41 -14.17 13.46
N VAL A 324 -0.37 -14.73 12.84
CA VAL A 324 -0.05 -14.53 11.42
C VAL A 324 -0.07 -15.85 10.66
N ALA A 325 -0.64 -15.83 9.44
CA ALA A 325 -0.51 -16.91 8.48
C ALA A 325 0.48 -16.55 7.38
N ALA A 326 1.56 -17.33 7.25
CA ALA A 326 2.59 -17.18 6.22
C ALA A 326 2.69 -18.45 5.38
N PHE A 327 2.24 -18.43 4.12
CA PHE A 327 2.18 -19.64 3.31
C PHE A 327 2.48 -19.38 1.83
N ASN A 328 3.00 -20.42 1.16
CA ASN A 328 3.36 -20.36 -0.25
C ASN A 328 4.34 -19.21 -0.60
N ASN A 329 5.25 -18.90 0.31
CA ASN A 329 6.31 -17.93 0.10
C ASN A 329 7.63 -18.64 -0.26
N LEU A 330 8.57 -17.90 -0.84
CA LEU A 330 9.87 -18.41 -1.28
C LEU A 330 11.01 -17.50 -0.82
N SER A 331 12.08 -18.08 -0.31
CA SER A 331 13.35 -17.38 -0.09
C SER A 331 14.56 -18.32 -0.12
N TYR A 332 15.75 -17.79 0.12
CA TYR A 332 16.92 -18.63 0.37
C TYR A 332 16.83 -19.28 1.75
N GLN A 333 16.49 -18.51 2.81
CA GLN A 333 16.32 -19.00 4.17
C GLN A 333 14.98 -18.52 4.76
N GLY A 334 14.20 -19.44 5.36
CA GLY A 334 12.91 -19.14 5.95
C GLY A 334 11.92 -18.64 4.91
N GLY A 335 11.51 -19.52 3.98
CA GLY A 335 10.55 -19.17 2.94
C GLY A 335 9.32 -18.43 3.45
N GLY A 336 8.76 -18.88 4.57
CA GLY A 336 7.69 -18.17 5.27
C GLY A 336 8.20 -16.98 6.06
N ILE A 337 8.95 -17.26 7.12
CA ILE A 337 9.44 -16.25 8.08
C ILE A 337 10.92 -16.50 8.41
N PHE A 338 11.69 -15.43 8.46
CA PHE A 338 13.03 -15.45 9.06
C PHE A 338 13.03 -14.62 10.33
N VAL A 339 13.51 -15.20 11.44
CA VAL A 339 13.58 -14.55 12.76
C VAL A 339 15.04 -14.23 13.06
N GLU A 340 15.42 -12.97 12.97
CA GLU A 340 16.75 -12.51 13.36
C GLU A 340 16.88 -12.38 14.87
N ASN A 341 15.96 -11.64 15.49
CA ASN A 341 15.90 -11.46 16.94
C ASN A 341 14.52 -10.89 17.33
N GLY A 342 13.47 -11.64 17.16
CA GLY A 342 12.11 -11.19 17.47
C GLY A 342 11.30 -12.33 18.07
N LYS A 343 10.01 -12.12 18.22
CA LYS A 343 9.10 -13.10 18.80
C LYS A 343 8.00 -13.49 17.82
N LEU A 344 7.67 -14.78 17.78
CA LEU A 344 6.52 -15.34 17.08
C LEU A 344 5.54 -15.93 18.08
N THR A 345 4.27 -15.55 17.99
CA THR A 345 3.19 -16.16 18.79
C THR A 345 2.00 -16.46 17.91
N ASN A 346 1.35 -17.59 18.10
CA ASN A 346 0.15 -18.00 17.35
C ASN A 346 0.34 -17.95 15.82
N VAL A 347 1.53 -18.30 15.32
CA VAL A 347 1.84 -18.24 13.89
C VAL A 347 1.58 -19.58 13.23
N THR A 348 0.98 -19.55 12.04
CA THR A 348 0.95 -20.69 11.11
C THR A 348 1.79 -20.36 9.89
N ALA A 349 2.93 -21.04 9.75
CA ALA A 349 3.80 -20.90 8.59
C ALA A 349 4.00 -22.26 7.91
N LEU A 350 3.37 -22.48 6.76
CA LEU A 350 3.35 -23.77 6.09
C LEU A 350 3.39 -23.62 4.56
N ASN A 351 3.70 -24.68 3.86
CA ASN A 351 3.78 -24.73 2.41
C ASN A 351 4.73 -23.69 1.77
N ASN A 352 5.68 -23.20 2.55
CA ASN A 352 6.72 -22.29 2.08
C ASN A 352 7.90 -23.09 1.49
N GLU A 353 8.72 -22.43 0.71
CA GLU A 353 9.90 -23.02 0.09
C GLU A 353 11.16 -22.24 0.46
N ALA A 354 12.22 -22.97 0.83
CA ALA A 354 13.56 -22.43 1.03
C ALA A 354 14.54 -23.12 0.07
N ILE A 355 15.40 -22.33 -0.57
CA ILE A 355 16.42 -22.86 -1.50
C ILE A 355 17.56 -23.48 -0.71
N ASP A 356 17.92 -22.90 0.42
CA ASP A 356 18.89 -23.49 1.35
C ASP A 356 18.23 -24.63 2.12
N THR A 357 18.50 -25.87 1.70
CA THR A 357 17.93 -27.07 2.30
C THR A 357 18.49 -27.40 3.69
N ALA A 358 19.51 -26.66 4.16
CA ALA A 358 20.03 -26.79 5.52
C ALA A 358 19.14 -26.10 6.57
N HIS A 359 18.22 -25.24 6.13
CA HIS A 359 17.30 -24.51 6.98
C HIS A 359 15.84 -24.93 6.75
N GLU A 360 15.03 -24.81 7.79
CA GLU A 360 13.60 -25.09 7.69
C GLU A 360 12.91 -24.10 6.71
N PRO A 361 12.08 -24.60 5.78
CA PRO A 361 11.49 -23.74 4.76
C PRO A 361 10.42 -22.78 5.33
N ASN A 362 9.74 -23.18 6.39
CA ASN A 362 8.63 -22.40 6.91
C ASN A 362 9.09 -21.28 7.84
N VAL A 363 9.96 -21.59 8.80
CA VAL A 363 10.56 -20.61 9.71
C VAL A 363 12.04 -20.94 9.89
N ALA A 364 12.90 -19.96 9.65
CA ALA A 364 14.33 -20.06 9.95
C ALA A 364 14.75 -19.02 10.98
N PHE A 365 15.81 -19.31 11.71
CA PHE A 365 16.31 -18.50 12.82
C PHE A 365 17.72 -18.01 12.53
N GLY A 366 18.01 -16.76 12.88
CA GLY A 366 19.34 -16.18 12.86
C GLY A 366 20.22 -16.73 13.99
N GLU A 367 21.48 -16.32 14.02
CA GLU A 367 22.47 -16.86 14.97
C GLU A 367 22.10 -16.62 16.45
N THR A 368 21.34 -15.56 16.75
CA THR A 368 20.95 -15.18 18.12
C THR A 368 19.54 -15.61 18.49
N ALA A 369 18.81 -16.20 17.58
CA ALA A 369 17.43 -16.66 17.75
C ALA A 369 17.34 -18.19 17.75
N SER A 370 16.31 -18.73 18.39
CA SER A 370 16.00 -20.15 18.39
C SER A 370 14.50 -20.38 18.50
N GLU A 371 14.05 -21.55 18.05
CA GLU A 371 12.65 -21.94 18.20
C GLU A 371 12.18 -21.82 19.66
N ALA A 372 12.88 -22.48 20.59
CA ALA A 372 12.50 -22.50 22.00
C ALA A 372 12.51 -21.12 22.67
N GLY A 373 13.37 -20.19 22.21
CA GLY A 373 13.50 -18.84 22.79
C GLY A 373 12.57 -17.82 22.16
N ASN A 374 12.20 -18.00 20.88
CA ASN A 374 11.55 -16.98 20.07
C ASN A 374 10.14 -17.35 19.61
N THR A 375 9.63 -18.57 19.90
CA THR A 375 8.30 -18.98 19.45
C THR A 375 7.41 -19.46 20.59
N GLU A 376 6.12 -19.22 20.44
CA GLU A 376 5.10 -19.70 21.34
C GLU A 376 3.83 -20.05 20.54
N ASN A 377 3.21 -21.20 20.83
CA ASN A 377 1.92 -21.61 20.28
C ASN A 377 1.83 -21.52 18.74
N SER A 378 2.92 -21.84 18.05
CA SER A 378 3.04 -21.67 16.60
C SER A 378 3.18 -23.01 15.86
N ILE A 379 2.70 -23.06 14.61
CA ILE A 379 2.67 -24.25 13.76
C ILE A 379 3.51 -23.96 12.50
N PHE A 380 4.65 -24.65 12.36
CA PHE A 380 5.51 -24.47 11.18
C PHE A 380 6.32 -25.72 10.80
N SER A 381 6.11 -26.85 11.46
CA SER A 381 6.75 -28.11 11.05
C SER A 381 6.24 -28.54 9.68
N LYS A 382 7.16 -28.89 8.78
CA LYS A 382 6.86 -29.42 7.44
C LYS A 382 6.06 -30.72 7.46
N ASP A 383 6.11 -31.45 8.58
CA ASP A 383 5.38 -32.70 8.79
C ASP A 383 3.95 -32.49 9.30
N THR A 384 3.52 -31.22 9.42
CA THR A 384 2.15 -30.89 9.86
C THR A 384 1.12 -31.36 8.84
N GLU A 385 0.16 -32.17 9.29
CA GLU A 385 -0.91 -32.68 8.43
C GLU A 385 -1.89 -31.56 8.02
N MET A 386 -2.09 -31.39 6.72
CA MET A 386 -3.00 -30.37 6.15
C MET A 386 -4.46 -30.56 6.55
N SER A 387 -4.86 -31.79 6.93
CA SER A 387 -6.19 -32.11 7.47
C SER A 387 -6.53 -31.36 8.78
N ASN A 388 -5.53 -30.77 9.44
CA ASN A 388 -5.76 -29.95 10.63
C ASN A 388 -6.38 -28.57 10.31
N PHE A 389 -6.45 -28.16 9.05
CA PHE A 389 -6.90 -26.82 8.63
C PHE A 389 -8.20 -26.88 7.85
N ASN A 390 -8.98 -25.79 7.84
CA ASN A 390 -10.29 -25.73 7.16
C ASN A 390 -10.18 -25.85 5.64
N ASN A 391 -9.27 -25.10 5.01
CA ASN A 391 -9.06 -25.10 3.57
C ASN A 391 -7.62 -24.63 3.22
N PRO A 392 -6.59 -25.42 3.54
CA PRO A 392 -5.19 -25.07 3.22
C PRO A 392 -4.91 -25.17 1.74
N THR A 393 -3.77 -24.62 1.29
CA THR A 393 -3.27 -24.86 -0.07
C THR A 393 -2.82 -26.30 -0.24
N THR A 394 -2.92 -26.82 -1.47
CA THR A 394 -2.59 -28.21 -1.81
C THR A 394 -1.19 -28.40 -2.37
N PHE A 395 -0.39 -27.32 -2.47
CA PHE A 395 0.94 -27.32 -3.03
C PHE A 395 1.89 -26.45 -2.18
N THR A 396 3.20 -26.69 -2.31
CA THR A 396 4.28 -25.96 -1.65
C THR A 396 4.89 -24.93 -2.60
N GLY A 397 5.43 -23.84 -2.07
CA GLY A 397 6.08 -22.79 -2.84
C GLY A 397 5.09 -21.82 -3.51
N MET A 398 5.63 -20.93 -4.33
CA MET A 398 4.83 -19.89 -4.99
C MET A 398 3.91 -20.45 -6.07
N ALA A 399 2.84 -19.72 -6.36
CA ALA A 399 1.97 -20.03 -7.49
C ALA A 399 2.73 -19.95 -8.82
N SER A 400 2.60 -20.97 -9.64
CA SER A 400 3.17 -21.04 -11.00
C SER A 400 2.18 -20.60 -12.09
N ASN A 401 0.90 -20.45 -11.73
CA ASN A 401 -0.18 -20.06 -12.64
C ASN A 401 -1.34 -19.42 -11.88
N ASP A 402 -2.31 -18.86 -12.62
CA ASP A 402 -3.44 -18.13 -12.06
C ASP A 402 -4.38 -19.02 -11.22
N ASP A 403 -4.51 -20.31 -11.54
CA ASP A 403 -5.34 -21.26 -10.77
C ASP A 403 -4.74 -21.47 -9.37
N GLN A 404 -3.44 -21.66 -9.28
CA GLN A 404 -2.74 -21.77 -8.00
C GLN A 404 -2.79 -20.47 -7.20
N LEU A 405 -2.66 -19.31 -7.85
CA LEU A 405 -2.84 -18.02 -7.19
C LEU A 405 -4.24 -17.86 -6.62
N ASN A 406 -5.26 -18.29 -7.33
CA ASN A 406 -6.64 -18.30 -6.85
C ASN A 406 -6.83 -19.23 -5.63
N ILE A 407 -6.17 -20.39 -5.61
CA ILE A 407 -6.17 -21.29 -4.44
C ILE A 407 -5.53 -20.60 -3.24
N ILE A 408 -4.37 -19.95 -3.42
CA ILE A 408 -3.70 -19.17 -2.36
C ILE A 408 -4.63 -18.10 -1.78
N MET A 409 -5.29 -17.34 -2.64
CA MET A 409 -6.16 -16.23 -2.21
C MET A 409 -7.43 -16.70 -1.48
N GLN A 410 -7.83 -17.95 -1.68
CA GLN A 410 -9.02 -18.55 -1.05
C GLN A 410 -8.69 -19.46 0.12
N ALA A 411 -7.42 -19.68 0.41
CA ALA A 411 -6.98 -20.57 1.47
C ALA A 411 -7.44 -20.07 2.86
N ASP A 412 -7.88 -21.02 3.68
CA ASP A 412 -8.28 -20.80 5.08
C ASP A 412 -7.39 -21.66 5.99
N TRP A 413 -6.45 -20.99 6.65
CA TRP A 413 -5.47 -21.61 7.54
C TRP A 413 -5.90 -21.63 9.01
N ASN A 414 -7.17 -21.37 9.30
CA ASN A 414 -7.72 -21.62 10.62
C ASN A 414 -7.70 -23.11 10.92
N VAL A 415 -7.27 -23.47 12.13
CA VAL A 415 -7.30 -24.86 12.58
C VAL A 415 -8.73 -25.34 12.66
N ALA A 416 -9.02 -26.48 12.04
CA ALA A 416 -10.36 -27.06 12.00
C ALA A 416 -10.85 -27.44 13.41
N ASN A 417 -12.14 -27.29 13.66
CA ASN A 417 -12.75 -27.63 14.95
C ASN A 417 -12.52 -29.12 15.29
N GLY A 418 -11.96 -29.36 16.46
CA GLY A 418 -11.66 -30.70 16.93
C GLY A 418 -10.38 -31.32 16.38
N ALA A 419 -9.61 -30.61 15.57
CA ALA A 419 -8.28 -31.06 15.13
C ALA A 419 -7.28 -31.09 16.31
N PRO A 420 -6.25 -31.96 16.26
CA PRO A 420 -5.24 -32.04 17.31
C PRO A 420 -4.52 -30.72 17.64
N LEU A 421 -4.45 -29.81 16.67
CA LEU A 421 -3.82 -28.49 16.80
C LEU A 421 -4.78 -27.38 17.26
N ALA A 422 -6.00 -27.72 17.66
CA ALA A 422 -7.00 -26.74 18.09
C ALA A 422 -6.45 -25.82 19.21
N GLY A 423 -6.58 -24.52 19.01
CA GLY A 423 -6.03 -23.49 19.91
C GLY A 423 -4.57 -23.13 19.66
N GLN A 424 -3.92 -23.66 18.64
CA GLN A 424 -2.58 -23.29 18.20
C GLN A 424 -2.59 -22.57 16.86
N GLY A 425 -1.54 -21.82 16.57
CA GLY A 425 -1.33 -21.15 15.27
C GLY A 425 -2.27 -19.98 15.01
N TYR A 426 -2.38 -19.60 13.76
CA TYR A 426 -3.23 -18.51 13.27
C TYR A 426 -4.72 -18.81 13.49
N SER A 427 -5.45 -17.81 13.92
CA SER A 427 -6.92 -17.87 14.06
C SER A 427 -7.54 -16.56 13.58
N ASP A 428 -8.47 -16.66 12.64
CA ASP A 428 -9.27 -15.52 12.17
C ASP A 428 -10.39 -15.19 13.17
N ASN A 429 -10.02 -14.99 14.44
CA ASN A 429 -10.94 -14.66 15.53
C ASN A 429 -11.28 -13.16 15.56
N THR A 430 -11.27 -12.48 14.43
CA THR A 430 -11.77 -11.10 14.39
C THR A 430 -13.27 -11.11 14.67
N ALA A 431 -13.64 -10.92 15.94
CA ALA A 431 -15.00 -10.69 16.41
C ALA A 431 -15.63 -9.39 15.87
N SER A 432 -15.01 -8.76 14.91
CA SER A 432 -15.52 -7.63 14.12
C SER A 432 -15.97 -8.14 12.77
N GLY A 433 -17.28 -8.40 12.65
CA GLY A 433 -18.00 -9.05 11.55
C GLY A 433 -17.90 -8.44 10.17
N ILE A 434 -16.72 -8.24 9.64
CA ILE A 434 -16.50 -7.94 8.22
C ILE A 434 -15.68 -9.08 7.62
N ARG A 435 -16.38 -10.19 7.33
CA ARG A 435 -15.85 -11.20 6.41
C ARG A 435 -15.89 -10.61 4.99
N HIS A 436 -14.87 -9.91 4.57
CA HIS A 436 -14.60 -9.77 3.15
C HIS A 436 -13.93 -11.06 2.66
N ARG A 437 -14.72 -12.14 2.57
CA ARG A 437 -14.40 -13.20 1.65
C ARG A 437 -14.53 -12.61 0.24
N PRO A 438 -13.51 -12.63 -0.60
CA PRO A 438 -13.75 -12.55 -2.03
C PRO A 438 -14.47 -13.83 -2.43
N THR A 439 -15.79 -13.82 -2.37
CA THR A 439 -16.60 -14.87 -2.97
C THR A 439 -16.47 -14.74 -4.47
N ILE A 440 -15.60 -15.53 -5.06
CA ILE A 440 -15.64 -15.79 -6.51
C ILE A 440 -16.92 -16.58 -6.74
N ALA A 441 -17.96 -15.87 -7.12
CA ALA A 441 -19.18 -16.52 -7.58
C ALA A 441 -18.85 -17.20 -8.91
N THR A 442 -19.11 -18.52 -8.96
CA THR A 442 -19.08 -19.33 -10.19
C THR A 442 -20.30 -19.01 -11.09
N ASP A 443 -20.54 -17.76 -11.36
CA ASP A 443 -21.60 -17.35 -12.28
C ASP A 443 -21.01 -16.52 -13.43
N ASN A 444 -21.52 -16.74 -14.65
CA ASN A 444 -21.07 -16.18 -15.92
C ASN A 444 -21.17 -14.64 -16.02
N SER A 445 -21.03 -13.92 -14.91
CA SER A 445 -20.98 -12.46 -14.86
C SER A 445 -19.62 -11.94 -15.28
N GLN A 446 -19.61 -10.88 -16.06
CA GLN A 446 -18.42 -10.22 -16.61
C GLN A 446 -17.46 -9.81 -15.50
N ALA A 447 -16.19 -10.23 -15.62
CA ALA A 447 -15.11 -9.80 -14.74
C ALA A 447 -14.64 -8.39 -15.14
N TRP A 448 -14.27 -7.57 -14.15
CA TRP A 448 -13.72 -6.24 -14.32
C TRP A 448 -12.35 -6.19 -13.66
N ASN A 449 -11.38 -5.50 -14.26
CA ASN A 449 -10.10 -5.25 -13.62
C ASN A 449 -10.25 -4.17 -12.52
N LEU A 450 -9.22 -4.01 -11.70
CA LEU A 450 -9.21 -3.04 -10.60
C LEU A 450 -9.34 -1.57 -11.05
N ASN A 451 -9.20 -1.29 -12.34
CA ASN A 451 -9.42 0.03 -12.93
C ASN A 451 -10.88 0.23 -13.40
N GLY A 452 -11.80 -0.70 -13.07
CA GLY A 452 -13.20 -0.62 -13.51
C GLY A 452 -13.41 -0.89 -15.00
N GLN A 453 -12.42 -1.45 -15.71
CA GLN A 453 -12.53 -1.81 -17.12
C GLN A 453 -12.91 -3.28 -17.25
N LYS A 454 -13.66 -3.62 -18.29
CA LYS A 454 -14.07 -4.99 -18.60
C LYS A 454 -12.84 -5.86 -18.89
N ALA A 455 -12.59 -6.85 -18.03
CA ALA A 455 -11.44 -7.74 -18.21
C ALA A 455 -11.65 -8.64 -19.44
N GLY A 456 -10.77 -8.51 -20.43
CA GLY A 456 -10.68 -9.44 -21.56
C GLY A 456 -9.99 -10.74 -21.11
N ARG A 457 -10.12 -11.80 -21.92
CA ARG A 457 -9.56 -13.15 -21.64
C ARG A 457 -8.03 -13.22 -21.46
N SER A 458 -7.30 -12.12 -21.56
CA SER A 458 -5.84 -12.07 -21.51
C SER A 458 -5.26 -11.19 -20.39
N HIS A 459 -6.06 -10.73 -19.42
CA HIS A 459 -5.56 -9.88 -18.34
C HIS A 459 -4.98 -10.73 -17.20
N ARG A 460 -3.67 -10.61 -17.00
CA ARG A 460 -2.98 -11.07 -15.78
C ARG A 460 -3.19 -10.00 -14.71
N GLY A 461 -4.06 -10.26 -13.74
CA GLY A 461 -4.33 -9.37 -12.61
C GLY A 461 -5.57 -9.81 -11.85
N ILE A 462 -5.73 -9.34 -10.62
CA ILE A 462 -6.87 -9.65 -9.76
C ILE A 462 -8.15 -9.11 -10.41
N ALA A 463 -9.07 -10.00 -10.79
CA ALA A 463 -10.40 -9.65 -11.29
C ALA A 463 -11.44 -9.91 -10.19
N ILE A 464 -12.24 -8.89 -9.84
CA ILE A 464 -13.31 -9.00 -8.85
C ILE A 464 -14.66 -9.11 -9.59
N ARG A 465 -15.45 -10.15 -9.29
CA ARG A 465 -16.81 -10.34 -9.82
C ARG A 465 -17.84 -9.77 -8.86
N GLY A 466 -18.79 -8.97 -9.39
CA GLY A 466 -19.82 -8.32 -8.59
C GLY A 466 -20.87 -9.27 -8.03
N GLY A 467 -21.17 -9.14 -6.74
CA GLY A 467 -22.29 -9.77 -6.06
C GLY A 467 -23.57 -8.96 -6.16
N LYS A 468 -24.74 -9.61 -6.21
CA LYS A 468 -26.08 -9.00 -6.21
C LYS A 468 -26.38 -8.25 -4.91
N LYS A 469 -26.93 -7.05 -5.01
CA LYS A 469 -27.53 -6.31 -3.89
C LYS A 469 -28.75 -7.06 -3.36
N ASN A 470 -28.77 -7.32 -2.05
CA ASN A 470 -30.02 -7.49 -1.31
C ASN A 470 -30.34 -6.16 -0.61
N ASN A 471 -31.49 -5.60 -1.00
CA ASN A 471 -32.11 -4.49 -0.27
C ASN A 471 -32.72 -5.05 1.02
N ASN A 472 -32.35 -4.45 2.13
CA ASN A 472 -33.20 -4.18 3.32
C ASN A 472 -32.27 -3.77 4.45
N ASP A 473 -32.34 -2.49 4.81
CA ASP A 473 -32.35 -2.06 6.20
C ASP A 473 -32.77 -0.57 6.28
N GLU A 474 -33.85 -0.39 7.01
CA GLU A 474 -34.49 0.88 7.31
C GLU A 474 -33.79 1.61 8.49
N ILE A 475 -33.59 2.88 8.30
CA ILE A 475 -33.82 4.06 9.15
C ILE A 475 -33.50 3.97 10.65
N ALA A 476 -32.56 4.81 11.08
CA ALA A 476 -32.66 5.52 12.36
C ALA A 476 -32.16 6.97 12.21
N THR A 477 -33.09 7.87 12.35
CA THR A 477 -32.91 9.32 12.35
C THR A 477 -32.34 9.81 13.67
N HIS A 478 -31.26 10.59 13.63
CA HIS A 478 -30.99 11.58 14.68
C HIS A 478 -30.64 12.94 14.08
N LYS A 479 -31.49 13.91 14.40
CA LYS A 479 -31.31 15.34 14.13
C LYS A 479 -30.15 15.87 14.95
N HIS A 480 -29.16 16.48 14.33
CA HIS A 480 -28.37 17.54 14.91
C HIS A 480 -28.26 18.71 13.94
N ILE A 481 -28.68 19.84 14.44
CA ILE A 481 -28.65 21.15 13.76
C ILE A 481 -27.19 21.62 13.76
N SER A 482 -26.59 21.78 12.58
CA SER A 482 -25.29 22.43 12.45
C SER A 482 -25.42 23.74 11.67
N ARG A 483 -24.68 24.72 12.12
CA ARG A 483 -24.57 26.06 11.60
C ARG A 483 -24.14 26.08 10.13
N CYS A 484 -24.82 26.90 9.37
CA CYS A 484 -24.59 27.18 7.96
C CYS A 484 -23.15 27.73 7.72
N SER A 485 -22.26 26.95 7.12
CA SER A 485 -21.05 27.49 6.52
C SER A 485 -21.36 27.95 5.10
N LYS A 486 -20.85 29.10 4.69
CA LYS A 486 -21.08 29.66 3.35
C LYS A 486 -20.55 28.74 2.26
N LEU A 487 -21.47 28.24 1.46
CA LEU A 487 -21.18 27.45 0.27
C LEU A 487 -20.64 28.35 -0.83
N ILE A 488 -19.45 28.07 -1.35
CA ILE A 488 -18.95 28.67 -2.60
C ILE A 488 -18.82 27.57 -3.64
N ALA A 489 -19.87 27.40 -4.42
CA ALA A 489 -19.83 26.55 -5.61
C ALA A 489 -19.31 27.36 -6.81
N ILE A 490 -18.25 26.92 -7.46
CA ILE A 490 -17.69 27.60 -8.63
C ILE A 490 -17.61 26.63 -9.82
N LYS A 491 -18.32 27.02 -10.89
CA LYS A 491 -18.12 26.48 -12.24
C LYS A 491 -16.82 27.04 -12.81
N LEU A 492 -15.80 26.20 -13.03
CA LEU A 492 -14.69 26.52 -13.92
C LEU A 492 -15.07 26.07 -15.30
N CYS A 493 -15.18 27.02 -16.25
CA CYS A 493 -15.18 26.73 -17.68
C CYS A 493 -13.81 26.21 -18.07
N ALA A 494 -13.78 25.07 -18.74
CA ALA A 494 -12.62 24.59 -19.46
C ALA A 494 -12.28 25.56 -20.60
N MET A 495 -11.05 26.03 -20.65
CA MET A 495 -10.34 26.46 -21.84
C MET A 495 -9.05 25.68 -21.91
#